data_02d578a9ee5b431df920b954a8cfa0ca
#
_entry.id   02d578a9ee5b431df920b954a8cfa0ca
#
_cell.length_a   1.000
_cell.length_b   1.000
_cell.length_c   1.000
_cell.angle_alpha   90.00
_cell.angle_beta   90.00
_cell.angle_gamma   90.00
#
_symmetry.space_group_name_H-M   'P 1'
#
loop_
_entity.id
_entity.type
_entity.pdbx_description
1 polymer ?
#
loop_
_entity_poly.entity_id
_entity_poly.type
_entity_poly.pdbx_seq_one_letter_code
_entity_poly.pdbx_strand_id
1 'polypeptide(L)'
;MQALEYWDDYAKNHLGNFNYEMAKFIRDLAISLRVQNILEVGTSAGNDLKLFPDESDINGIDISELAITQAGKNLPKFNFQIADICKIPFEDNSIDLVFTRNVLNYLDSEDIKKAVDEMFRVSKKYIFNIELFSENEEKISDSPATYGRNMKKYWMDYRVKIISNVDIHEEIEPKKSRFTLLRKL
;
A
#
# COMPACT_ATOMS: atom_id res chain seq x y z
N MET A 1 -4.57 7.72 14.10
CA MET A 1 -5.09 7.73 12.71
C MET A 1 -5.61 9.11 12.34
N GLN A 2 -5.43 9.56 11.09
CA GLN A 2 -5.99 10.82 10.60
C GLN A 2 -7.53 10.73 10.57
N ALA A 3 -8.22 11.87 10.76
CA ALA A 3 -9.67 11.89 10.66
C ALA A 3 -10.13 11.52 9.24
N LEU A 4 -11.25 10.80 9.12
CA LEU A 4 -11.82 10.37 7.83
C LEU A 4 -12.07 11.54 6.87
N GLU A 5 -12.57 12.67 7.40
CA GLU A 5 -12.77 13.92 6.63
C GLU A 5 -11.50 14.40 5.91
N TYR A 6 -10.34 14.23 6.54
CA TYR A 6 -9.06 14.58 5.92
C TYR A 6 -8.80 13.73 4.67
N TRP A 7 -9.06 12.42 4.72
CA TRP A 7 -8.81 11.53 3.60
C TRP A 7 -9.79 11.73 2.45
N ASP A 8 -11.04 12.08 2.75
CA ASP A 8 -12.00 12.45 1.71
C ASP A 8 -11.59 13.76 1.02
N ASP A 9 -11.12 14.75 1.77
CA ASP A 9 -10.62 16.01 1.18
C ASP A 9 -9.30 15.80 0.43
N TYR A 10 -8.41 14.97 0.94
CA TYR A 10 -7.21 14.55 0.22
C TYR A 10 -7.57 13.87 -1.11
N ALA A 11 -8.49 12.93 -1.09
CA ALA A 11 -8.96 12.24 -2.28
C ALA A 11 -9.47 13.23 -3.34
N LYS A 12 -10.35 14.17 -2.99
CA LYS A 12 -10.87 15.19 -3.94
C LYS A 12 -9.77 15.89 -4.74
N ASN A 13 -8.64 16.19 -4.10
CA ASN A 13 -7.55 16.95 -4.69
C ASN A 13 -6.51 16.08 -5.42
N HIS A 14 -6.51 14.74 -5.21
CA HIS A 14 -5.44 13.86 -5.67
C HIS A 14 -5.92 12.69 -6.55
N LEU A 15 -7.22 12.61 -6.88
CA LEU A 15 -7.81 11.54 -7.70
C LEU A 15 -7.10 11.32 -9.05
N GLY A 16 -6.55 12.39 -9.63
CA GLY A 16 -5.87 12.36 -10.93
C GLY A 16 -4.37 12.09 -10.88
N ASN A 17 -3.78 11.95 -9.71
CA ASN A 17 -2.33 11.79 -9.56
C ASN A 17 -1.88 10.40 -10.04
N PHE A 18 -1.57 10.31 -11.33
CA PHE A 18 -1.11 9.07 -11.95
C PHE A 18 0.40 9.12 -12.22
N ASN A 19 1.14 8.21 -11.59
CA ASN A 19 2.55 8.00 -11.83
C ASN A 19 2.72 6.73 -12.69
N TYR A 20 2.95 6.92 -14.00
CA TYR A 20 3.04 5.83 -14.96
C TYR A 20 4.19 4.84 -14.64
N GLU A 21 5.39 5.36 -14.31
CA GLU A 21 6.55 4.52 -14.03
C GLU A 21 6.37 3.69 -12.77
N MET A 22 5.72 4.26 -11.75
CA MET A 22 5.39 3.53 -10.53
C MET A 22 4.34 2.45 -10.79
N ALA A 23 3.24 2.77 -11.48
CA ALA A 23 2.22 1.78 -11.81
C ALA A 23 2.77 0.65 -12.68
N LYS A 24 3.67 0.98 -13.63
CA LYS A 24 4.39 0.01 -14.44
C LYS A 24 5.30 -0.88 -13.59
N PHE A 25 6.07 -0.28 -12.67
CA PHE A 25 6.94 -1.03 -11.75
C PHE A 25 6.13 -2.03 -10.90
N ILE A 26 5.01 -1.61 -10.32
CA ILE A 26 4.15 -2.45 -9.48
C ILE A 26 3.57 -3.63 -10.31
N ARG A 27 3.05 -3.35 -11.49
CA ARG A 27 2.53 -4.39 -12.40
C ARG A 27 3.63 -5.39 -12.79
N ASP A 28 4.79 -4.92 -13.24
CA ASP A 28 5.87 -5.77 -13.74
C ASP A 28 6.45 -6.62 -12.60
N LEU A 29 6.50 -6.07 -11.38
CA LEU A 29 6.85 -6.83 -10.18
C LEU A 29 5.85 -7.97 -9.92
N ALA A 30 4.55 -7.68 -9.91
CA ALA A 30 3.51 -8.69 -9.68
C ALA A 30 3.58 -9.83 -10.71
N ILE A 31 3.76 -9.49 -12.00
CA ILE A 31 3.95 -10.48 -13.07
C ILE A 31 5.20 -11.33 -12.82
N SER A 32 6.32 -10.70 -12.43
CA SER A 32 7.59 -11.39 -12.15
C SER A 32 7.50 -12.35 -10.96
N LEU A 33 6.69 -11.97 -9.95
CA LEU A 33 6.41 -12.81 -8.77
C LEU A 33 5.39 -13.92 -9.06
N ARG A 34 4.74 -13.91 -10.24
CA ARG A 34 3.71 -14.88 -10.65
C ARG A 34 2.56 -14.97 -9.65
N VAL A 35 2.13 -13.85 -9.13
CA VAL A 35 0.98 -13.76 -8.23
C VAL A 35 -0.30 -13.62 -9.05
N GLN A 36 -1.42 -14.12 -8.50
CA GLN A 36 -2.73 -14.09 -9.16
C GLN A 36 -3.69 -13.13 -8.45
N ASN A 37 -3.74 -13.22 -7.13
CA ASN A 37 -4.62 -12.43 -6.29
C ASN A 37 -3.79 -11.33 -5.58
N ILE A 38 -4.19 -10.08 -5.76
CA ILE A 38 -3.44 -8.90 -5.30
C ILE A 38 -4.37 -8.01 -4.49
N LEU A 39 -3.84 -7.44 -3.40
CA LEU A 39 -4.51 -6.43 -2.59
C LEU A 39 -3.64 -5.19 -2.46
N GLU A 40 -4.15 -4.07 -2.94
CA GLU A 40 -3.62 -2.75 -2.60
C GLU A 40 -4.35 -2.19 -1.37
N VAL A 41 -3.60 -1.85 -0.34
CA VAL A 41 -4.12 -1.23 0.87
C VAL A 41 -3.81 0.26 0.84
N GLY A 42 -4.86 1.10 0.96
CA GLY A 42 -4.78 2.54 0.70
C GLY A 42 -4.79 2.85 -0.80
N THR A 43 -5.69 2.19 -1.55
CA THR A 43 -5.70 2.23 -3.03
C THR A 43 -6.08 3.59 -3.62
N SER A 44 -6.63 4.51 -2.81
CA SER A 44 -7.12 5.80 -3.29
C SER A 44 -8.03 5.62 -4.53
N ALA A 45 -7.79 6.34 -5.62
CA ALA A 45 -8.55 6.22 -6.87
C ALA A 45 -8.10 5.06 -7.78
N GLY A 46 -7.32 4.10 -7.28
CA GLY A 46 -6.83 2.94 -8.03
C GLY A 46 -5.70 3.27 -9.00
N ASN A 47 -4.98 4.37 -8.78
CA ASN A 47 -4.00 4.87 -9.75
C ASN A 47 -2.85 3.90 -10.02
N ASP A 48 -2.38 3.19 -9.01
CA ASP A 48 -1.27 2.24 -9.13
C ASP A 48 -1.70 0.93 -9.82
N LEU A 49 -3.00 0.66 -9.88
CA LEU A 49 -3.59 -0.53 -10.49
C LEU A 49 -3.95 -0.37 -11.97
N LYS A 50 -3.86 0.84 -12.53
CA LYS A 50 -4.34 1.18 -13.89
C LYS A 50 -3.69 0.38 -15.03
N LEU A 51 -2.50 -0.14 -14.83
CA LEU A 51 -1.77 -0.87 -15.87
C LEU A 51 -1.89 -2.39 -15.76
N PHE A 52 -2.64 -2.89 -14.78
CA PHE A 52 -2.91 -4.33 -14.69
C PHE A 52 -3.88 -4.78 -15.79
N PRO A 53 -3.69 -6.00 -16.33
CA PRO A 53 -4.65 -6.59 -17.25
C PRO A 53 -6.03 -6.76 -16.63
N ASP A 54 -7.07 -6.62 -17.43
CA ASP A 54 -8.47 -6.67 -16.99
C ASP A 54 -8.89 -8.02 -16.37
N GLU A 55 -8.20 -9.09 -16.72
CA GLU A 55 -8.39 -10.45 -16.19
C GLU A 55 -7.67 -10.71 -14.87
N SER A 56 -6.95 -9.72 -14.33
CA SER A 56 -6.25 -9.86 -13.06
C SER A 56 -7.24 -9.85 -11.88
N ASP A 57 -6.99 -10.70 -10.88
CA ASP A 57 -7.75 -10.69 -9.62
C ASP A 57 -7.19 -9.63 -8.67
N ILE A 58 -7.71 -8.41 -8.82
CA ILE A 58 -7.25 -7.23 -8.09
C ILE A 58 -8.31 -6.77 -7.09
N ASN A 59 -7.83 -6.52 -5.89
CA ASN A 59 -8.61 -5.94 -4.81
C ASN A 59 -7.94 -4.66 -4.31
N GLY A 60 -8.73 -3.65 -3.98
CA GLY A 60 -8.27 -2.42 -3.36
C GLY A 60 -9.11 -2.04 -2.16
N ILE A 61 -8.47 -1.60 -1.09
CA ILE A 61 -9.17 -1.05 0.07
C ILE A 61 -8.67 0.35 0.39
N ASP A 62 -9.56 1.20 0.87
CA ASP A 62 -9.26 2.53 1.38
C ASP A 62 -10.29 2.89 2.45
N ILE A 63 -9.91 3.79 3.36
CA ILE A 63 -10.84 4.30 4.38
C ILE A 63 -11.79 5.37 3.83
N SER A 64 -11.42 6.03 2.73
CA SER A 64 -12.21 7.07 2.07
C SER A 64 -13.25 6.48 1.13
N GLU A 65 -14.53 6.74 1.39
CA GLU A 65 -15.65 6.36 0.51
C GLU A 65 -15.53 7.03 -0.86
N LEU A 66 -15.08 8.28 -0.89
CA LEU A 66 -14.88 9.02 -2.15
C LEU A 66 -13.81 8.36 -3.01
N ALA A 67 -12.69 7.96 -2.41
CA ALA A 67 -11.60 7.28 -3.09
C ALA A 67 -12.07 5.95 -3.69
N ILE A 68 -12.75 5.12 -2.92
CA ILE A 68 -13.30 3.82 -3.36
C ILE A 68 -14.34 3.99 -4.49
N THR A 69 -15.24 4.96 -4.35
CA THR A 69 -16.20 5.28 -5.41
C THR A 69 -15.50 5.64 -6.72
N GLN A 70 -14.43 6.43 -6.63
CA GLN A 70 -13.68 6.83 -7.81
C GLN A 70 -12.85 5.66 -8.40
N ALA A 71 -12.25 4.82 -7.55
CA ALA A 71 -11.52 3.63 -7.99
C ALA A 71 -12.44 2.68 -8.79
N GLY A 72 -13.65 2.41 -8.28
CA GLY A 72 -14.64 1.60 -8.98
C GLY A 72 -15.09 2.18 -10.32
N LYS A 73 -15.17 3.51 -10.45
CA LYS A 73 -15.45 4.17 -11.74
C LYS A 73 -14.28 4.07 -12.71
N ASN A 74 -13.06 4.23 -12.21
CA ASN A 74 -11.84 4.19 -13.02
C ASN A 74 -11.52 2.78 -13.53
N LEU A 75 -11.78 1.78 -12.69
CA LEU A 75 -11.36 0.38 -12.89
C LEU A 75 -12.51 -0.59 -12.55
N PRO A 76 -13.62 -0.57 -13.33
CA PRO A 76 -14.86 -1.28 -12.99
C PRO A 76 -14.72 -2.82 -13.00
N LYS A 77 -13.59 -3.35 -13.43
CA LYS A 77 -13.30 -4.79 -13.47
C LYS A 77 -12.62 -5.32 -12.21
N PHE A 78 -12.17 -4.42 -11.32
CA PHE A 78 -11.51 -4.77 -10.08
C PHE A 78 -12.44 -4.56 -8.88
N ASN A 79 -12.10 -5.15 -7.75
CA ASN A 79 -12.92 -5.12 -6.55
C ASN A 79 -12.42 -4.04 -5.59
N PHE A 80 -13.27 -3.08 -5.24
CA PHE A 80 -12.93 -2.01 -4.30
C PHE A 80 -13.93 -1.97 -3.15
N GLN A 81 -13.39 -1.83 -1.92
CA GLN A 81 -14.25 -1.73 -0.74
C GLN A 81 -13.67 -0.79 0.32
N ILE A 82 -14.56 -0.14 1.07
CA ILE A 82 -14.19 0.71 2.19
C ILE A 82 -13.71 -0.19 3.33
N ALA A 83 -12.48 0.01 3.80
CA ALA A 83 -11.95 -0.72 4.94
C ALA A 83 -10.80 0.02 5.61
N ASP A 84 -10.62 -0.26 6.91
CA ASP A 84 -9.49 0.18 7.70
C ASP A 84 -8.34 -0.83 7.56
N ILE A 85 -7.12 -0.33 7.32
CA ILE A 85 -5.90 -1.15 7.28
C ILE A 85 -5.66 -1.92 8.58
N CYS A 86 -6.13 -1.40 9.71
CA CYS A 86 -6.05 -2.07 11.01
C CYS A 86 -7.06 -3.21 11.18
N LYS A 87 -7.96 -3.42 10.19
CA LYS A 87 -8.95 -4.49 10.15
C LYS A 87 -9.28 -4.85 8.71
N ILE A 88 -8.38 -5.53 8.04
CA ILE A 88 -8.50 -5.90 6.62
C ILE A 88 -9.56 -7.00 6.44
N PRO A 89 -10.62 -6.79 5.61
CA PRO A 89 -11.77 -7.70 5.50
C PRO A 89 -11.51 -8.89 4.55
N PHE A 90 -10.36 -9.52 4.69
CA PHE A 90 -9.97 -10.73 3.97
C PHE A 90 -9.56 -11.84 4.94
N GLU A 91 -9.71 -13.09 4.52
CA GLU A 91 -9.32 -14.25 5.31
C GLU A 91 -7.79 -14.37 5.45
N ASP A 92 -7.35 -15.13 6.46
CA ASP A 92 -5.95 -15.42 6.68
C ASP A 92 -5.33 -16.13 5.46
N ASN A 93 -4.17 -15.70 5.02
CA ASN A 93 -3.43 -16.31 3.90
C ASN A 93 -4.24 -16.41 2.60
N SER A 94 -5.14 -15.48 2.34
CA SER A 94 -6.00 -15.49 1.16
C SER A 94 -5.43 -14.72 -0.04
N ILE A 95 -4.53 -13.76 0.18
CA ILE A 95 -4.01 -12.84 -0.84
C ILE A 95 -2.56 -13.18 -1.18
N ASP A 96 -2.26 -13.44 -2.45
CA ASP A 96 -0.90 -13.79 -2.90
C ASP A 96 0.10 -12.64 -2.71
N LEU A 97 -0.33 -11.40 -2.97
CA LEU A 97 0.48 -10.18 -2.80
C LEU A 97 -0.33 -9.07 -2.15
N VAL A 98 0.13 -8.59 -1.00
CA VAL A 98 -0.42 -7.42 -0.31
C VAL A 98 0.58 -6.28 -0.38
N PHE A 99 0.13 -5.07 -0.74
CA PHE A 99 1.05 -3.94 -0.78
C PHE A 99 0.45 -2.61 -0.33
N THR A 100 1.34 -1.69 0.04
CA THR A 100 1.04 -0.30 0.34
C THR A 100 2.00 0.64 -0.39
N ARG A 101 1.51 1.83 -0.74
CA ARG A 101 2.34 2.94 -1.21
C ARG A 101 1.89 4.26 -0.58
N ASN A 102 2.77 4.88 0.20
CA ASN A 102 2.48 6.13 0.92
C ASN A 102 1.24 6.05 1.84
N VAL A 103 1.08 4.96 2.57
CA VAL A 103 -0.03 4.72 3.50
C VAL A 103 0.48 4.59 4.93
N LEU A 104 1.48 3.73 5.16
CA LEU A 104 1.98 3.42 6.49
C LEU A 104 2.65 4.63 7.17
N ASN A 105 3.13 5.58 6.38
CA ASN A 105 3.71 6.82 6.91
C ASN A 105 2.68 7.74 7.59
N TYR A 106 1.39 7.49 7.44
CA TYR A 106 0.34 8.30 8.08
C TYR A 106 -0.23 7.67 9.35
N LEU A 107 0.20 6.48 9.69
CA LEU A 107 -0.24 5.78 10.90
C LEU A 107 0.61 6.21 12.10
N ASP A 108 0.00 6.29 13.28
CA ASP A 108 0.75 6.46 14.52
C ASP A 108 1.43 5.16 14.97
N SER A 109 2.16 5.21 16.09
CA SER A 109 2.96 4.06 16.56
C SER A 109 2.11 2.87 17.04
N GLU A 110 0.83 3.07 17.35
CA GLU A 110 -0.09 1.98 17.74
C GLU A 110 -0.72 1.34 16.47
N ASP A 111 -1.20 2.16 15.56
CA ASP A 111 -1.91 1.71 14.37
C ASP A 111 -0.98 1.07 13.34
N ILE A 112 0.29 1.52 13.23
CA ILE A 112 1.26 0.88 12.33
C ILE A 112 1.48 -0.59 12.67
N LYS A 113 1.49 -0.95 13.96
CA LYS A 113 1.64 -2.34 14.39
C LYS A 113 0.44 -3.18 13.99
N LYS A 114 -0.78 -2.68 14.23
CA LYS A 114 -2.02 -3.35 13.82
C LYS A 114 -2.07 -3.55 12.29
N ALA A 115 -1.69 -2.53 11.54
CA ALA A 115 -1.65 -2.58 10.08
C ALA A 115 -0.68 -3.66 9.56
N VAL A 116 0.52 -3.74 10.13
CA VAL A 116 1.52 -4.75 9.78
C VAL A 116 1.04 -6.15 10.16
N ASP A 117 0.42 -6.33 11.34
CA ASP A 117 -0.21 -7.58 11.76
C ASP A 117 -1.27 -8.05 10.74
N GLU A 118 -2.16 -7.16 10.31
CA GLU A 118 -3.22 -7.45 9.36
C GLU A 118 -2.69 -7.76 7.97
N MET A 119 -1.74 -6.97 7.46
CA MET A 119 -1.09 -7.25 6.18
C MET A 119 -0.38 -8.62 6.20
N PHE A 120 0.29 -8.97 7.30
CA PHE A 120 0.89 -10.29 7.45
C PHE A 120 -0.16 -11.39 7.53
N ARG A 121 -1.24 -11.18 8.28
CA ARG A 121 -2.34 -12.14 8.42
C ARG A 121 -2.94 -12.53 7.08
N VAL A 122 -3.35 -11.55 6.29
CA VAL A 122 -4.05 -11.79 5.01
C VAL A 122 -3.12 -12.25 3.88
N SER A 123 -1.83 -11.89 3.96
CA SER A 123 -0.86 -12.28 2.93
C SER A 123 -0.58 -13.78 2.95
N LYS A 124 -0.54 -14.39 1.75
CA LYS A 124 -0.18 -15.79 1.53
C LYS A 124 1.27 -15.97 1.11
N LYS A 125 1.82 -15.06 0.30
CA LYS A 125 3.15 -15.25 -0.31
C LYS A 125 4.07 -14.03 -0.15
N TYR A 126 3.61 -12.87 -0.60
CA TYR A 126 4.44 -11.68 -0.70
C TYR A 126 3.77 -10.46 -0.08
N ILE A 127 4.60 -9.60 0.48
CA ILE A 127 4.22 -8.27 0.95
C ILE A 127 5.25 -7.29 0.42
N PHE A 128 4.83 -6.11 -0.05
CA PHE A 128 5.76 -5.01 -0.22
C PHE A 128 5.19 -3.68 0.29
N ASN A 129 6.11 -2.79 0.63
CA ASN A 129 5.81 -1.42 1.03
C ASN A 129 6.68 -0.46 0.23
N ILE A 130 6.10 0.65 -0.21
CA ILE A 130 6.81 1.82 -0.74
C ILE A 130 6.42 3.00 0.13
N GLU A 131 7.28 3.33 1.09
CA GLU A 131 6.96 4.30 2.15
C GLU A 131 8.11 5.28 2.36
N LEU A 132 7.82 6.45 2.93
CA LEU A 132 8.84 7.42 3.30
C LEU A 132 9.85 6.80 4.27
N PHE A 133 11.13 6.93 3.93
CA PHE A 133 12.20 6.30 4.68
C PHE A 133 12.87 7.26 5.66
N SER A 134 13.04 6.78 6.88
CA SER A 134 14.05 7.26 7.84
C SER A 134 14.64 6.08 8.58
N GLU A 135 15.94 6.12 8.91
CA GLU A 135 16.60 5.02 9.64
C GLU A 135 16.01 4.81 11.03
N ASN A 136 15.70 5.90 11.72
CA ASN A 136 14.92 5.89 12.94
C ASN A 136 13.58 6.56 12.65
N GLU A 137 12.51 6.09 13.30
CA GLU A 137 11.20 6.73 13.15
C GLU A 137 11.30 8.21 13.51
N GLU A 138 10.86 9.06 12.60
CA GLU A 138 10.83 10.50 12.80
C GLU A 138 9.53 11.09 12.24
N LYS A 139 8.97 12.04 12.95
CA LYS A 139 7.81 12.79 12.48
C LYS A 139 8.27 13.88 11.53
N ILE A 140 7.84 13.80 10.27
CA ILE A 140 8.21 14.71 9.18
C ILE A 140 7.24 15.89 9.09
N SER A 141 5.95 15.66 9.37
CA SER A 141 4.89 16.67 9.31
C SER A 141 3.84 16.45 10.39
N ASP A 142 3.18 17.52 10.81
CA ASP A 142 2.09 17.49 11.79
C ASP A 142 0.71 17.47 11.12
N SER A 143 0.57 17.98 9.92
CA SER A 143 -0.71 18.09 9.25
C SER A 143 -0.59 17.78 7.74
N PRO A 144 -0.89 16.57 7.30
CA PRO A 144 -1.20 15.40 8.14
C PRO A 144 0.02 14.92 8.93
N ALA A 145 -0.21 14.27 10.07
CA ALA A 145 0.88 13.62 10.79
C ALA A 145 1.52 12.58 9.87
N THR A 146 2.79 12.80 9.55
CA THR A 146 3.53 11.98 8.58
C THR A 146 4.85 11.56 9.18
N TYR A 147 5.19 10.29 9.03
CA TYR A 147 6.38 9.69 9.62
C TYR A 147 7.26 9.07 8.55
N GLY A 148 8.58 9.32 8.65
CA GLY A 148 9.60 8.52 7.98
C GLY A 148 9.92 7.29 8.82
N ARG A 149 9.99 6.10 8.17
CA ARG A 149 10.19 4.82 8.88
C ARG A 149 11.09 3.87 8.11
N ASN A 150 11.79 3.03 8.86
CA ASN A 150 12.45 1.87 8.30
C ASN A 150 11.51 0.65 8.38
N MET A 151 10.70 0.43 7.36
CA MET A 151 9.72 -0.67 7.35
C MET A 151 10.36 -2.04 7.52
N LYS A 152 11.61 -2.24 7.10
CA LYS A 152 12.34 -3.48 7.36
C LYS A 152 12.36 -3.83 8.85
N LYS A 153 12.55 -2.85 9.75
CA LYS A 153 12.58 -3.10 11.20
C LYS A 153 11.26 -3.67 11.72
N TYR A 154 10.14 -3.18 11.23
CA TYR A 154 8.81 -3.69 11.60
C TYR A 154 8.59 -5.14 11.18
N TRP A 155 9.14 -5.55 10.03
CA TRP A 155 8.97 -6.89 9.50
C TRP A 155 9.91 -7.94 10.12
N MET A 156 10.93 -7.53 10.87
CA MET A 156 11.88 -8.49 11.47
C MET A 156 11.27 -9.38 12.58
N ASP A 157 10.13 -8.97 13.14
CA ASP A 157 9.42 -9.73 14.16
C ASP A 157 8.50 -10.83 13.56
N TYR A 158 8.41 -10.90 12.22
CA TYR A 158 7.56 -11.85 11.51
C TYR A 158 8.36 -12.94 10.80
N ARG A 159 7.71 -14.07 10.53
CA ARG A 159 8.31 -15.15 9.74
C ARG A 159 8.35 -14.78 8.26
N VAL A 160 9.30 -13.95 7.90
CA VAL A 160 9.50 -13.47 6.54
C VAL A 160 10.95 -13.56 6.11
N LYS A 161 11.18 -13.63 4.78
CA LYS A 161 12.47 -13.41 4.15
C LYS A 161 12.44 -12.06 3.45
N ILE A 162 13.35 -11.17 3.82
CA ILE A 162 13.57 -9.91 3.08
C ILE A 162 14.18 -10.25 1.72
N ILE A 163 13.51 -9.88 0.64
CA ILE A 163 13.99 -10.10 -0.74
C ILE A 163 14.70 -8.84 -1.23
N SER A 164 14.11 -7.67 -0.97
CA SER A 164 14.67 -6.37 -1.35
C SER A 164 14.38 -5.32 -0.28
N ASN A 165 15.30 -4.37 -0.12
CA ASN A 165 15.13 -3.20 0.74
C ASN A 165 16.02 -2.08 0.20
N VAL A 166 15.50 -1.29 -0.76
CA VAL A 166 16.26 -0.32 -1.55
C VAL A 166 15.49 0.98 -1.70
N ASP A 167 16.22 2.08 -1.85
CA ASP A 167 15.61 3.37 -2.14
C ASP A 167 15.02 3.38 -3.55
N ILE A 168 13.85 3.96 -3.72
CA ILE A 168 13.25 4.21 -5.04
C ILE A 168 13.99 5.41 -5.65
N HIS A 169 14.34 5.28 -6.93
CA HIS A 169 14.98 6.37 -7.67
C HIS A 169 14.06 7.60 -7.75
N GLU A 170 14.65 8.79 -7.59
CA GLU A 170 13.90 10.05 -7.53
C GLU A 170 13.11 10.39 -8.81
N GLU A 171 13.51 9.83 -9.96
CA GLU A 171 12.77 9.96 -11.22
C GLU A 171 11.45 9.16 -11.21
N ILE A 172 11.36 8.09 -10.39
CA ILE A 172 10.15 7.26 -10.25
C ILE A 172 9.27 7.80 -9.11
N GLU A 173 9.88 8.09 -7.97
CA GLU A 173 9.20 8.65 -6.81
C GLU A 173 10.06 9.79 -6.22
N PRO A 174 9.66 11.06 -6.39
CA PRO A 174 10.47 12.21 -5.96
C PRO A 174 10.58 12.38 -4.45
N LYS A 175 9.75 11.66 -3.69
CA LYS A 175 9.87 11.58 -2.24
C LYS A 175 10.96 10.57 -1.88
N LYS A 176 11.64 10.78 -0.74
CA LYS A 176 12.62 9.83 -0.20
C LYS A 176 11.90 8.54 0.27
N SER A 177 11.49 7.72 -0.67
CA SER A 177 10.76 6.49 -0.42
C SER A 177 11.63 5.26 -0.57
N ARG A 178 11.37 4.24 0.25
CA ARG A 178 12.04 2.94 0.22
C ARG A 178 11.08 1.84 -0.13
N PHE A 179 11.49 1.01 -1.08
CA PHE A 179 10.84 -0.24 -1.44
C PHE A 179 11.36 -1.37 -0.56
N THR A 180 10.47 -2.04 0.14
CA THR A 180 10.77 -3.22 0.96
C THR A 180 9.89 -4.36 0.48
N LEU A 181 10.50 -5.42 -0.07
CA LEU A 181 9.81 -6.63 -0.54
C LEU A 181 10.13 -7.82 0.35
N LEU A 182 9.10 -8.56 0.73
CA LEU A 182 9.14 -9.68 1.65
C LEU A 182 8.49 -10.91 1.04
N ARG A 183 9.01 -12.08 1.37
CA ARG A 183 8.33 -13.36 1.19
C ARG A 183 7.95 -13.93 2.54
N LYS A 184 6.69 -14.27 2.73
CA LYS A 184 6.18 -15.00 3.90
C LYS A 184 6.70 -16.44 3.90
N LEU A 185 7.10 -16.97 5.08
CA LEU A 185 7.72 -18.31 5.26
C LEU A 185 6.76 -19.28 5.93
#